data_17cbe53f9481caff223d1b6553b96f38
#
_entry.id   17cbe53f9481caff223d1b6553b96f38
#
_cell.length_a   1.000
_cell.length_b   1.000
_cell.length_c   1.000
_cell.angle_alpha   90.00
_cell.angle_beta   90.00
_cell.angle_gamma   90.00
#
_symmetry.space_group_name_H-M   'P 1'
#
loop_
_entity.id
_entity.type
_entity.pdbx_description
1 polymer ?
#
loop_
_entity_poly.entity_id
_entity_poly.type
_entity_poly.pdbx_seq_one_letter_code
_entity_poly.pdbx_strand_id
1 'polypeptide(L)'
;MLIAAWAQSPAVGAEPAAGRVLQAAGIAINVDLPDSEFTGGPQPLLAWIKRSADIVAHYYGRFPTRELRVTVIPTGGSGVHGGTTFGRYGGYIRVRVGRETADAQLVEDWVLVHEMIHLALPDVGENHSWLSEGISTYVEGIARAQMGNRTIEDVWSEQMRSMPKGLPQAGDRGLDNTHTWGRTYWGGALFCLQADIEIRRRTHGRYGLEDALRAVNRESGGIVVDWPIERVFKVGDAAVGVAVLEDLYAKAKDAPLSPDLDALWRELGIESQAEGMRFHDDAPLAGERKAIMKGS
;
A
#
# COMPACT_ATOMS: atom_id res chain seq x y z
N MET A 1 -8.56 -15.93 7.19
CA MET A 1 -8.77 -16.47 5.83
C MET A 1 -9.85 -15.61 5.18
N LEU A 2 -9.45 -14.53 4.52
CA LEU A 2 -10.35 -13.66 3.77
C LEU A 2 -9.94 -13.80 2.31
N ILE A 3 -10.71 -14.61 1.60
CA ILE A 3 -10.65 -14.76 0.15
C ILE A 3 -11.32 -13.50 -0.41
N ALA A 4 -10.59 -12.69 -1.18
CA ALA A 4 -11.20 -11.68 -2.03
C ALA A 4 -12.06 -12.40 -3.08
N ALA A 5 -13.35 -12.56 -2.77
CA ALA A 5 -14.32 -13.03 -3.73
C ALA A 5 -14.62 -11.85 -4.66
N TRP A 6 -14.21 -11.95 -5.89
CA TRP A 6 -14.66 -11.10 -6.99
C TRP A 6 -16.16 -11.27 -7.14
N ALA A 7 -16.92 -10.35 -6.55
CA ALA A 7 -18.37 -10.39 -6.54
C ALA A 7 -18.90 -9.56 -7.70
N GLN A 8 -19.82 -10.20 -8.41
CA GLN A 8 -20.67 -9.72 -9.48
C GLN A 8 -21.18 -8.28 -9.25
N SER A 9 -21.24 -7.50 -10.32
CA SER A 9 -21.82 -6.15 -10.36
C SER A 9 -23.19 -6.12 -9.71
N PRO A 10 -23.42 -5.29 -8.67
CA PRO A 10 -24.78 -5.00 -8.25
C PRO A 10 -25.42 -3.99 -9.20
N ALA A 11 -26.72 -4.17 -9.41
CA ALA A 11 -27.57 -3.37 -10.24
C ALA A 11 -27.44 -1.85 -9.97
N VAL A 12 -27.39 -1.09 -11.04
CA VAL A 12 -27.57 0.36 -11.06
C VAL A 12 -29.00 0.65 -10.60
N GLY A 13 -29.15 1.34 -9.47
CA GLY A 13 -30.49 1.78 -9.06
C GLY A 13 -30.63 2.15 -7.59
N ALA A 14 -29.91 3.17 -7.13
CA ALA A 14 -30.35 4.08 -6.07
C ALA A 14 -29.64 5.41 -6.29
N GLU A 15 -30.37 6.51 -6.38
CA GLU A 15 -29.77 7.84 -6.34
C GLU A 15 -28.94 7.95 -5.05
N PRO A 16 -27.67 8.45 -5.14
CA PRO A 16 -26.85 8.58 -3.95
C PRO A 16 -27.52 9.59 -3.00
N ALA A 17 -27.71 9.20 -1.75
CA ALA A 17 -27.97 10.15 -0.68
C ALA A 17 -26.96 11.30 -0.81
N ALA A 18 -27.36 12.55 -0.56
CA ALA A 18 -26.52 13.74 -0.75
C ALA A 18 -25.18 13.55 -0.04
N GLY A 19 -24.16 13.14 -0.79
CA GLY A 19 -22.83 12.83 -0.28
C GLY A 19 -22.20 14.08 0.32
N ARG A 20 -21.46 13.91 1.41
CA ARG A 20 -20.67 15.00 1.98
C ARG A 20 -19.41 15.21 1.17
N VAL A 21 -19.03 16.46 0.97
CA VAL A 21 -17.74 16.80 0.37
C VAL A 21 -16.76 17.11 1.50
N LEU A 22 -15.73 16.28 1.63
CA LEU A 22 -14.62 16.47 2.54
C LEU A 22 -13.43 17.05 1.76
N GLN A 23 -12.90 18.19 2.20
CA GLN A 23 -11.65 18.73 1.64
C GLN A 23 -10.46 18.12 2.38
N ALA A 24 -9.63 17.36 1.69
CA ALA A 24 -8.45 16.71 2.25
C ALA A 24 -7.38 16.48 1.17
N ALA A 25 -6.12 16.49 1.55
CA ALA A 25 -5.01 16.15 0.66
C ALA A 25 -4.99 16.92 -0.69
N GLY A 26 -5.55 18.13 -0.71
CA GLY A 26 -5.65 18.97 -1.92
C GLY A 26 -6.73 18.58 -2.92
N ILE A 27 -7.65 17.67 -2.56
CA ILE A 27 -8.77 17.25 -3.39
C ILE A 27 -10.12 17.32 -2.65
N ALA A 28 -11.21 17.25 -3.40
CA ALA A 28 -12.56 17.02 -2.88
C ALA A 28 -12.85 15.51 -2.84
N ILE A 29 -13.13 14.99 -1.65
CA ILE A 29 -13.54 13.58 -1.43
C ILE A 29 -15.04 13.56 -1.23
N ASN A 30 -15.75 12.85 -2.09
CA ASN A 30 -17.18 12.61 -1.93
C ASN A 30 -17.39 11.43 -0.98
N VAL A 31 -18.01 11.67 0.18
CA VAL A 31 -18.19 10.66 1.23
C VAL A 31 -19.67 10.31 1.37
N ASP A 32 -19.99 9.06 1.06
CA ASP A 32 -21.30 8.47 1.37
C ASP A 32 -21.21 7.82 2.77
N LEU A 33 -21.84 8.44 3.74
CA LEU A 33 -21.79 8.04 5.14
C LEU A 33 -23.18 8.11 5.78
N PRO A 34 -23.77 6.97 6.18
CA PRO A 34 -25.05 6.97 6.90
C PRO A 34 -24.84 7.31 8.37
N ASP A 35 -25.05 8.59 8.74
CA ASP A 35 -24.71 9.17 10.04
C ASP A 35 -25.35 8.51 11.24
N SER A 36 -26.62 8.13 11.13
CA SER A 36 -27.37 7.51 12.21
C SER A 36 -26.97 6.08 12.54
N GLU A 37 -26.09 5.49 11.73
CA GLU A 37 -25.72 4.08 11.84
C GLU A 37 -24.48 3.86 12.75
N PHE A 38 -23.76 4.92 13.14
CA PHE A 38 -22.56 4.81 13.95
C PHE A 38 -22.73 5.45 15.32
N THR A 39 -22.36 4.73 16.38
CA THR A 39 -22.48 5.16 17.78
C THR A 39 -21.69 6.45 18.06
N GLY A 40 -20.49 6.60 17.47
CA GLY A 40 -19.66 7.79 17.60
C GLY A 40 -20.05 8.95 16.68
N GLY A 41 -21.10 8.78 15.87
CA GLY A 41 -21.48 9.75 14.85
C GLY A 41 -20.49 9.83 13.68
N PRO A 42 -20.65 10.80 12.76
CA PRO A 42 -19.87 10.88 11.53
C PRO A 42 -18.47 11.47 11.70
N GLN A 43 -18.23 12.29 12.71
CA GLN A 43 -16.99 13.08 12.83
C GLN A 43 -15.71 12.24 12.94
N PRO A 44 -15.64 11.16 13.74
CA PRO A 44 -14.47 10.29 13.80
C PRO A 44 -14.14 9.65 12.44
N LEU A 45 -15.17 9.22 11.69
CA LEU A 45 -15.02 8.62 10.37
C LEU A 45 -14.50 9.63 9.33
N LEU A 46 -15.01 10.86 9.35
CA LEU A 46 -14.51 11.92 8.47
C LEU A 46 -13.06 12.30 8.80
N ALA A 47 -12.70 12.36 10.09
CA ALA A 47 -11.33 12.60 10.53
C ALA A 47 -10.39 11.47 10.11
N TRP A 48 -10.83 10.21 10.18
CA TRP A 48 -10.10 9.05 9.71
C TRP A 48 -9.88 9.08 8.20
N ILE A 49 -10.92 9.35 7.39
CA ILE A 49 -10.80 9.48 5.93
C ILE A 49 -9.80 10.59 5.57
N LYS A 50 -9.92 11.75 6.23
CA LYS A 50 -8.99 12.86 6.01
C LYS A 50 -7.54 12.47 6.31
N ARG A 51 -7.28 11.87 7.48
CA ARG A 51 -5.95 11.44 7.89
C ARG A 51 -5.36 10.42 6.91
N SER A 52 -6.14 9.43 6.49
CA SER A 52 -5.70 8.43 5.51
C SER A 52 -5.32 9.07 4.17
N ALA A 53 -6.10 10.03 3.70
CA ALA A 53 -5.80 10.76 2.48
C ALA A 53 -4.53 11.63 2.61
N ASP A 54 -4.34 12.30 3.76
CA ASP A 54 -3.15 13.13 4.02
C ASP A 54 -1.89 12.25 4.08
N ILE A 55 -1.95 11.04 4.67
CA ILE A 55 -0.85 10.07 4.71
C ILE A 55 -0.43 9.66 3.29
N VAL A 56 -1.38 9.29 2.46
CA VAL A 56 -1.10 8.86 1.08
C VAL A 56 -0.57 10.02 0.24
N ALA A 57 -1.15 11.22 0.39
CA ALA A 57 -0.67 12.41 -0.30
C ALA A 57 0.75 12.82 0.12
N HIS A 58 1.11 12.63 1.38
CA HIS A 58 2.47 12.84 1.86
C HIS A 58 3.47 11.94 1.15
N TYR A 59 3.21 10.63 1.11
CA TYR A 59 4.10 9.65 0.47
C TYR A 59 4.25 9.91 -1.04
N TYR A 60 3.16 10.20 -1.75
CA TYR A 60 3.17 10.44 -3.20
C TYR A 60 3.50 11.88 -3.60
N GLY A 61 3.63 12.82 -2.63
CA GLY A 61 3.82 14.24 -2.87
C GLY A 61 2.56 14.98 -3.32
N ARG A 62 1.48 14.25 -3.57
CA ARG A 62 0.11 14.71 -3.85
C ARG A 62 -0.84 13.53 -3.68
N PHE A 63 -2.14 13.79 -3.58
CA PHE A 63 -3.09 12.68 -3.65
C PHE A 63 -3.10 12.04 -5.06
N PRO A 64 -3.15 10.70 -5.17
CA PRO A 64 -2.95 9.99 -6.44
C PRO A 64 -3.94 10.32 -7.56
N THR A 65 -5.20 10.60 -7.22
CA THR A 65 -6.28 10.92 -8.17
C THR A 65 -6.81 12.32 -7.95
N ARG A 66 -7.50 12.89 -8.95
CA ARG A 66 -8.11 14.22 -8.83
C ARG A 66 -9.42 14.21 -8.06
N GLU A 67 -10.10 13.09 -8.05
CA GLU A 67 -11.38 12.87 -7.41
C GLU A 67 -11.37 11.54 -6.68
N LEU A 68 -12.05 11.47 -5.56
CA LEU A 68 -12.27 10.25 -4.79
C LEU A 68 -13.69 10.21 -4.28
N ARG A 69 -14.31 9.05 -4.39
CA ARG A 69 -15.54 8.71 -3.69
C ARG A 69 -15.25 7.62 -2.66
N VAL A 70 -15.72 7.82 -1.44
CA VAL A 70 -15.63 6.83 -0.35
C VAL A 70 -17.05 6.52 0.12
N THR A 71 -17.44 5.25 0.04
CA THR A 71 -18.69 4.78 0.64
C THR A 71 -18.38 3.97 1.88
N VAL A 72 -18.82 4.43 3.04
CA VAL A 72 -18.71 3.73 4.31
C VAL A 72 -19.92 2.85 4.52
N ILE A 73 -19.72 1.54 4.58
CA ILE A 73 -20.77 0.53 4.74
C ILE A 73 -20.80 0.09 6.21
N PRO A 74 -21.89 0.39 6.95
CA PRO A 74 -22.01 -0.03 8.35
C PRO A 74 -22.16 -1.54 8.46
N THR A 75 -21.43 -2.13 9.41
CA THR A 75 -21.50 -3.57 9.75
C THR A 75 -21.74 -3.75 11.24
N GLY A 76 -22.01 -4.97 11.70
CA GLY A 76 -22.10 -5.26 13.13
C GLY A 76 -20.74 -5.18 13.82
N GLY A 77 -20.74 -4.89 15.14
CA GLY A 77 -19.54 -4.83 15.97
C GLY A 77 -18.67 -3.60 15.75
N SER A 78 -17.38 -3.72 16.01
CA SER A 78 -16.39 -2.63 15.95
C SER A 78 -15.20 -2.95 15.05
N GLY A 79 -14.46 -1.91 14.63
CA GLY A 79 -13.28 -1.99 13.78
C GLY A 79 -13.60 -1.89 12.27
N VAL A 80 -12.54 -1.81 11.47
CA VAL A 80 -12.62 -1.79 10.00
C VAL A 80 -12.48 -3.22 9.48
N HIS A 81 -13.48 -3.69 8.75
CA HIS A 81 -13.60 -5.09 8.35
C HIS A 81 -13.10 -5.38 6.93
N GLY A 82 -12.54 -4.37 6.26
CA GLY A 82 -11.96 -4.45 4.92
C GLY A 82 -12.49 -3.40 3.98
N GLY A 83 -11.76 -3.21 2.90
CA GLY A 83 -12.04 -2.26 1.83
C GLY A 83 -12.01 -2.93 0.46
N THR A 84 -12.35 -2.16 -0.56
CA THR A 84 -12.16 -2.51 -1.96
C THR A 84 -12.08 -1.23 -2.77
N THR A 85 -11.05 -1.12 -3.60
CA THR A 85 -10.80 0.02 -4.47
C THR A 85 -11.14 -0.32 -5.92
N PHE A 86 -11.72 0.65 -6.61
CA PHE A 86 -12.14 0.55 -8.00
C PHE A 86 -11.61 1.76 -8.79
N GLY A 87 -11.06 1.52 -9.98
CA GLY A 87 -10.58 2.57 -10.90
C GLY A 87 -11.69 3.34 -11.62
N ARG A 88 -12.95 3.00 -11.40
CA ARG A 88 -14.09 3.66 -12.05
C ARG A 88 -14.38 5.01 -11.40
N TYR A 89 -14.88 5.98 -12.20
CA TYR A 89 -15.31 7.29 -11.72
C TYR A 89 -14.24 8.16 -11.03
N GLY A 90 -12.97 8.05 -11.45
CA GLY A 90 -11.89 8.87 -10.89
C GLY A 90 -11.25 8.31 -9.62
N GLY A 91 -11.73 7.19 -9.13
CA GLY A 91 -11.33 6.51 -7.89
C GLY A 91 -12.52 6.32 -6.96
N TYR A 92 -12.80 5.08 -6.61
CA TYR A 92 -13.91 4.72 -5.74
C TYR A 92 -13.49 3.67 -4.73
N ILE A 93 -13.71 3.95 -3.45
CA ILE A 93 -13.43 3.02 -2.35
C ILE A 93 -14.72 2.70 -1.61
N ARG A 94 -14.98 1.43 -1.38
CA ARG A 94 -15.97 0.95 -0.42
C ARG A 94 -15.25 0.38 0.79
N VAL A 95 -15.62 0.81 1.97
CA VAL A 95 -15.03 0.33 3.21
C VAL A 95 -16.11 -0.09 4.20
N ARG A 96 -15.95 -1.25 4.84
CA ARG A 96 -16.88 -1.80 5.82
C ARG A 96 -16.38 -1.48 7.23
N VAL A 97 -17.22 -0.80 8.00
CA VAL A 97 -16.88 -0.34 9.34
C VAL A 97 -17.95 -0.77 10.34
N GLY A 98 -17.52 -1.31 11.46
CA GLY A 98 -18.42 -1.66 12.56
C GLY A 98 -19.12 -0.44 13.15
N ARG A 99 -20.42 -0.57 13.46
CA ARG A 99 -21.22 0.54 14.01
C ARG A 99 -20.71 1.05 15.36
N GLU A 100 -20.01 0.19 16.11
CA GLU A 100 -19.50 0.46 17.46
C GLU A 100 -17.99 0.80 17.45
N THR A 101 -17.44 1.17 16.28
CA THR A 101 -16.01 1.45 16.14
C THR A 101 -15.63 2.71 16.92
N ALA A 102 -14.70 2.56 17.85
CA ALA A 102 -14.15 3.66 18.63
C ALA A 102 -13.08 4.44 17.84
N ASP A 103 -12.89 5.70 18.19
CA ASP A 103 -11.90 6.60 17.56
C ASP A 103 -10.49 6.00 17.54
N ALA A 104 -10.07 5.36 18.64
CA ALA A 104 -8.77 4.72 18.73
C ALA A 104 -8.57 3.61 17.68
N GLN A 105 -9.61 2.83 17.39
CA GLN A 105 -9.56 1.79 16.38
C GLN A 105 -9.41 2.38 14.96
N LEU A 106 -10.00 3.55 14.71
CA LEU A 106 -9.83 4.28 13.45
C LEU A 106 -8.44 4.92 13.34
N VAL A 107 -7.81 5.28 14.45
CA VAL A 107 -6.41 5.77 14.45
C VAL A 107 -5.46 4.64 14.08
N GLU A 108 -5.67 3.45 14.62
CA GLU A 108 -4.84 2.27 14.37
C GLU A 108 -5.14 1.56 13.02
N ASP A 109 -6.23 1.96 12.34
CA ASP A 109 -6.62 1.32 11.09
C ASP A 109 -5.58 1.52 9.98
N TRP A 110 -5.32 0.43 9.27
CA TRP A 110 -4.43 0.40 8.13
C TRP A 110 -5.18 0.24 6.78
N VAL A 111 -6.41 -0.27 6.83
CA VAL A 111 -7.18 -0.69 5.64
C VAL A 111 -7.39 0.47 4.69
N LEU A 112 -7.83 1.63 5.19
CA LEU A 112 -8.16 2.74 4.29
C LEU A 112 -6.92 3.36 3.63
N VAL A 113 -5.78 3.38 4.32
CA VAL A 113 -4.50 3.81 3.72
C VAL A 113 -4.09 2.83 2.62
N HIS A 114 -4.16 1.52 2.86
CA HIS A 114 -3.91 0.47 1.88
C HIS A 114 -4.79 0.63 0.63
N GLU A 115 -6.10 0.80 0.82
CA GLU A 115 -7.04 1.02 -0.28
C GLU A 115 -6.75 2.31 -1.07
N MET A 116 -6.36 3.39 -0.40
CA MET A 116 -6.00 4.63 -1.08
C MET A 116 -4.70 4.54 -1.86
N ILE A 117 -3.75 3.68 -1.46
CA ILE A 117 -2.51 3.44 -2.20
C ILE A 117 -2.80 2.78 -3.55
N HIS A 118 -3.78 1.87 -3.64
CA HIS A 118 -4.19 1.28 -4.91
C HIS A 118 -4.55 2.33 -5.97
N LEU A 119 -5.04 3.50 -5.56
CA LEU A 119 -5.36 4.59 -6.48
C LEU A 119 -4.15 5.13 -7.26
N ALA A 120 -2.93 4.90 -6.74
CA ALA A 120 -1.72 5.48 -7.30
C ALA A 120 -1.15 4.73 -8.50
N LEU A 121 -1.51 3.45 -8.66
CA LEU A 121 -0.98 2.59 -9.71
C LEU A 121 -2.03 2.44 -10.83
N PRO A 122 -1.63 2.44 -12.12
CA PRO A 122 -2.53 2.00 -13.18
C PRO A 122 -2.94 0.54 -12.99
N ASP A 123 -4.11 0.15 -13.51
CA ASP A 123 -4.53 -1.24 -13.51
C ASP A 123 -3.57 -2.06 -14.41
N VAL A 124 -2.94 -3.07 -13.83
CA VAL A 124 -1.99 -3.95 -14.51
C VAL A 124 -2.58 -5.32 -14.85
N GLY A 125 -3.88 -5.50 -14.59
CA GLY A 125 -4.60 -6.74 -14.80
C GLY A 125 -4.43 -7.76 -13.66
N GLU A 126 -5.35 -8.72 -13.63
CA GLU A 126 -5.47 -9.69 -12.52
C GLU A 126 -4.23 -10.57 -12.32
N ASN A 127 -3.53 -10.93 -13.40
CA ASN A 127 -2.33 -11.76 -13.32
C ASN A 127 -1.17 -11.06 -12.60
N HIS A 128 -1.20 -9.74 -12.54
CA HIS A 128 -0.18 -8.92 -11.88
C HIS A 128 -0.70 -8.25 -10.61
N SER A 129 -1.79 -8.76 -10.04
CA SER A 129 -2.36 -8.25 -8.77
C SER A 129 -1.34 -8.23 -7.62
N TRP A 130 -0.32 -9.09 -7.67
CA TRP A 130 0.78 -9.11 -6.72
C TRP A 130 1.57 -7.78 -6.67
N LEU A 131 1.63 -7.02 -7.80
CA LEU A 131 2.29 -5.73 -7.81
C LEU A 131 1.47 -4.68 -7.05
N SER A 132 0.18 -4.59 -7.36
CA SER A 132 -0.73 -3.64 -6.71
C SER A 132 -0.86 -3.92 -5.22
N GLU A 133 -1.13 -5.18 -4.83
CA GLU A 133 -1.23 -5.60 -3.43
C GLU A 133 0.12 -5.47 -2.70
N GLY A 134 1.20 -5.84 -3.37
CA GLY A 134 2.54 -5.75 -2.81
C GLY A 134 2.98 -4.31 -2.52
N ILE A 135 2.71 -3.38 -3.45
CA ILE A 135 2.97 -1.95 -3.24
C ILE A 135 2.13 -1.45 -2.06
N SER A 136 0.83 -1.74 -2.03
CA SER A 136 -0.03 -1.29 -0.94
C SER A 136 0.41 -1.85 0.41
N THR A 137 0.78 -3.14 0.47
CA THR A 137 1.27 -3.81 1.68
C THR A 137 2.62 -3.25 2.16
N TYR A 138 3.52 -2.92 1.23
CA TYR A 138 4.83 -2.37 1.57
C TYR A 138 4.75 -0.91 2.01
N VAL A 139 4.01 -0.09 1.25
CA VAL A 139 3.99 1.37 1.41
C VAL A 139 3.12 1.81 2.59
N GLU A 140 2.03 1.08 2.91
CA GLU A 140 1.06 1.47 3.94
C GLU A 140 1.74 1.81 5.27
N GLY A 141 2.50 0.87 5.82
CA GLY A 141 3.18 1.05 7.10
C GLY A 141 4.22 2.16 7.05
N ILE A 142 4.99 2.27 5.97
CA ILE A 142 6.01 3.30 5.77
C ILE A 142 5.38 4.69 5.71
N ALA A 143 4.34 4.87 4.91
CA ALA A 143 3.65 6.15 4.77
C ALA A 143 3.02 6.62 6.10
N ARG A 144 2.46 5.69 6.87
CA ARG A 144 1.95 5.96 8.21
C ARG A 144 3.05 6.36 9.18
N ALA A 145 4.21 5.69 9.13
CA ALA A 145 5.35 6.04 9.99
C ALA A 145 5.91 7.41 9.66
N GLN A 146 6.03 7.77 8.37
CA GLN A 146 6.47 9.10 7.93
C GLN A 146 5.59 10.24 8.43
N MET A 147 4.31 9.96 8.69
CA MET A 147 3.34 10.93 9.24
C MET A 147 3.13 10.78 10.77
N GLY A 148 3.92 9.94 11.44
CA GLY A 148 3.83 9.71 12.88
C GLY A 148 2.57 8.99 13.34
N ASN A 149 1.85 8.33 12.42
CA ASN A 149 0.65 7.54 12.72
C ASN A 149 0.99 6.09 13.12
N ARG A 150 2.27 5.72 12.97
CA ARG A 150 2.81 4.42 13.36
C ARG A 150 4.26 4.57 13.79
N THR A 151 4.78 3.72 14.66
CA THR A 151 6.20 3.76 15.00
C THR A 151 7.05 3.03 13.95
N ILE A 152 8.30 3.45 13.79
CA ILE A 152 9.26 2.79 12.89
C ILE A 152 9.50 1.34 13.32
N GLU A 153 9.55 1.12 14.63
CA GLU A 153 9.71 -0.18 15.26
C GLU A 153 8.58 -1.14 14.88
N ASP A 154 7.32 -0.66 14.93
CA ASP A 154 6.15 -1.47 14.56
C ASP A 154 6.16 -1.85 13.08
N VAL A 155 6.58 -0.94 12.21
CA VAL A 155 6.68 -1.23 10.76
C VAL A 155 7.71 -2.33 10.52
N TRP A 156 8.93 -2.18 11.04
CA TRP A 156 9.97 -3.19 10.84
C TRP A 156 9.64 -4.52 11.52
N SER A 157 9.03 -4.48 12.71
CA SER A 157 8.56 -5.69 13.40
C SER A 157 7.53 -6.46 12.55
N GLU A 158 6.59 -5.76 11.94
CA GLU A 158 5.62 -6.39 11.04
C GLU A 158 6.28 -6.96 9.79
N GLN A 159 7.19 -6.21 9.15
CA GLN A 159 7.88 -6.68 7.96
C GLN A 159 8.70 -7.94 8.25
N MET A 160 9.50 -7.96 9.33
CA MET A 160 10.25 -9.15 9.74
C MET A 160 9.35 -10.36 9.99
N ARG A 161 8.22 -10.19 10.68
CA ARG A 161 7.27 -11.26 11.00
C ARG A 161 6.50 -11.76 9.77
N SER A 162 6.23 -10.90 8.80
CA SER A 162 5.26 -11.18 7.76
C SER A 162 5.86 -11.43 6.37
N MET A 163 7.01 -10.86 6.04
CA MET A 163 7.70 -11.13 4.77
C MET A 163 8.05 -12.61 4.51
N PRO A 164 8.35 -13.45 5.53
CA PRO A 164 8.51 -14.89 5.31
C PRO A 164 7.29 -15.57 4.66
N LYS A 165 6.07 -15.01 4.84
CA LYS A 165 4.85 -15.51 4.18
C LYS A 165 4.86 -15.34 2.67
N GLY A 166 5.67 -14.40 2.18
CA GLY A 166 5.87 -14.09 0.77
C GLY A 166 6.96 -14.91 0.08
N LEU A 167 7.73 -15.70 0.82
CA LEU A 167 8.75 -16.57 0.22
C LEU A 167 8.12 -17.68 -0.63
N PRO A 168 8.79 -18.10 -1.71
CA PRO A 168 8.34 -19.21 -2.54
C PRO A 168 8.14 -20.49 -1.72
N GLN A 169 7.08 -21.21 -2.01
CA GLN A 169 6.78 -22.53 -1.46
C GLN A 169 6.97 -23.60 -2.54
N ALA A 170 6.89 -24.88 -2.16
CA ALA A 170 6.96 -25.96 -3.13
C ALA A 170 5.90 -25.79 -4.23
N GLY A 171 6.33 -25.84 -5.49
CA GLY A 171 5.47 -25.61 -6.65
C GLY A 171 5.31 -24.15 -7.07
N ASP A 172 6.01 -23.18 -6.43
CA ASP A 172 6.05 -21.79 -6.87
C ASP A 172 6.63 -21.68 -8.29
N ARG A 173 6.00 -20.86 -9.12
CA ARG A 173 6.38 -20.63 -10.52
C ARG A 173 6.65 -19.15 -10.82
N GLY A 174 7.01 -18.37 -9.80
CA GLY A 174 7.21 -16.93 -9.92
C GLY A 174 5.94 -16.12 -9.62
N LEU A 175 6.11 -14.80 -9.52
CA LEU A 175 5.06 -13.89 -9.06
C LEU A 175 3.87 -13.84 -10.01
N ASP A 176 4.08 -13.92 -11.32
CA ASP A 176 3.00 -13.88 -12.31
C ASP A 176 2.20 -15.20 -12.40
N ASN A 177 2.73 -16.29 -11.84
CA ASN A 177 2.17 -17.62 -12.00
C ASN A 177 1.79 -18.30 -10.67
N THR A 178 1.92 -17.58 -9.53
CA THR A 178 1.64 -18.12 -8.20
C THR A 178 0.79 -17.13 -7.39
N HIS A 179 -0.53 -17.34 -7.41
CA HIS A 179 -1.51 -16.41 -6.85
C HIS A 179 -2.00 -16.83 -5.45
N THR A 180 -1.10 -17.29 -4.58
CA THR A 180 -1.44 -17.51 -3.16
C THR A 180 -1.47 -16.18 -2.43
N TRP A 181 -2.28 -16.08 -1.35
CA TRP A 181 -2.34 -14.87 -0.55
C TRP A 181 -0.94 -14.37 -0.10
N GLY A 182 -0.10 -15.28 0.38
CA GLY A 182 1.26 -14.92 0.80
C GLY A 182 2.10 -14.35 -0.34
N ARG A 183 2.05 -14.98 -1.53
CA ARG A 183 2.81 -14.50 -2.70
C ARG A 183 2.29 -13.19 -3.25
N THR A 184 0.97 -13.02 -3.28
CA THR A 184 0.34 -11.79 -3.78
C THR A 184 0.69 -10.59 -2.89
N TYR A 185 0.45 -10.69 -1.59
CA TYR A 185 0.67 -9.56 -0.67
C TYR A 185 2.13 -9.42 -0.25
N TRP A 186 2.67 -10.45 0.40
CA TRP A 186 4.01 -10.38 0.99
C TRP A 186 5.14 -10.70 0.00
N GLY A 187 4.88 -11.49 -1.04
CA GLY A 187 5.83 -11.68 -2.14
C GLY A 187 5.99 -10.39 -2.95
N GLY A 188 4.88 -9.69 -3.21
CA GLY A 188 4.91 -8.36 -3.82
C GLY A 188 5.57 -7.31 -2.92
N ALA A 189 5.28 -7.31 -1.60
CA ALA A 189 5.95 -6.42 -0.65
C ALA A 189 7.46 -6.68 -0.56
N LEU A 190 7.88 -7.95 -0.62
CA LEU A 190 9.28 -8.32 -0.64
C LEU A 190 10.00 -7.86 -1.92
N PHE A 191 9.32 -7.94 -3.08
CA PHE A 191 9.79 -7.33 -4.32
C PHE A 191 10.00 -5.83 -4.15
N CYS A 192 9.06 -5.11 -3.55
CA CYS A 192 9.15 -3.67 -3.28
C CYS A 192 10.32 -3.32 -2.35
N LEU A 193 10.52 -4.07 -1.25
CA LEU A 193 11.65 -3.86 -0.34
C LEU A 193 12.99 -4.03 -1.05
N GLN A 194 13.14 -5.10 -1.85
CA GLN A 194 14.36 -5.33 -2.62
C GLN A 194 14.60 -4.22 -3.64
N ALA A 195 13.53 -3.78 -4.33
CA ALA A 195 13.61 -2.67 -5.27
C ALA A 195 14.04 -1.37 -4.60
N ASP A 196 13.45 -1.03 -3.46
CA ASP A 196 13.75 0.21 -2.73
C ASP A 196 15.20 0.25 -2.25
N ILE A 197 15.68 -0.84 -1.66
CA ILE A 197 17.09 -0.97 -1.24
C ILE A 197 18.03 -0.84 -2.44
N GLU A 198 17.74 -1.55 -3.53
CA GLU A 198 18.64 -1.58 -4.69
C GLU A 198 18.63 -0.25 -5.47
N ILE A 199 17.49 0.44 -5.57
CA ILE A 199 17.42 1.80 -6.12
C ILE A 199 18.29 2.73 -5.28
N ARG A 200 18.12 2.76 -3.95
CA ARG A 200 18.92 3.62 -3.07
C ARG A 200 20.41 3.30 -3.18
N ARG A 201 20.77 2.04 -3.19
CA ARG A 201 22.16 1.62 -3.33
C ARG A 201 22.78 2.08 -4.67
N ARG A 202 22.12 1.82 -5.81
CA ARG A 202 22.64 2.19 -7.16
C ARG A 202 22.63 3.69 -7.39
N THR A 203 21.76 4.43 -6.72
CA THR A 203 21.68 5.90 -6.85
C THR A 203 22.42 6.66 -5.75
N HIS A 204 23.15 5.95 -4.88
CA HIS A 204 23.82 6.53 -3.72
C HIS A 204 22.88 7.33 -2.83
N GLY A 205 21.69 6.80 -2.57
CA GLY A 205 20.65 7.40 -1.73
C GLY A 205 19.91 8.59 -2.35
N ARG A 206 20.13 8.88 -3.64
CA ARG A 206 19.47 10.02 -4.31
C ARG A 206 17.97 9.75 -4.54
N TYR A 207 17.60 8.54 -4.86
CA TYR A 207 16.23 8.12 -5.16
C TYR A 207 15.88 6.85 -4.36
N GLY A 208 14.59 6.69 -4.08
CA GLY A 208 13.98 5.49 -3.53
C GLY A 208 12.84 4.97 -4.40
N LEU A 209 12.17 3.92 -3.95
CA LEU A 209 11.00 3.37 -4.65
C LEU A 209 9.88 4.41 -4.76
N GLU A 210 9.72 5.27 -3.77
CA GLU A 210 8.73 6.34 -3.78
C GLU A 210 8.88 7.27 -5.00
N ASP A 211 10.11 7.55 -5.47
CA ASP A 211 10.34 8.40 -6.63
C ASP A 211 9.87 7.71 -7.92
N ALA A 212 10.13 6.42 -8.07
CA ALA A 212 9.63 5.60 -9.16
C ALA A 212 8.10 5.56 -9.16
N LEU A 213 7.47 5.29 -8.01
CA LEU A 213 6.01 5.22 -7.87
C LEU A 213 5.34 6.60 -8.12
N ARG A 214 5.94 7.69 -7.65
CA ARG A 214 5.48 9.06 -7.94
C ARG A 214 5.52 9.36 -9.44
N ALA A 215 6.55 8.90 -10.15
CA ALA A 215 6.66 9.09 -11.60
C ALA A 215 5.59 8.29 -12.35
N VAL A 216 5.38 7.01 -11.98
CA VAL A 216 4.32 6.18 -12.53
C VAL A 216 2.95 6.86 -12.34
N ASN A 217 2.65 7.33 -11.12
CA ASN A 217 1.39 8.03 -10.84
C ASN A 217 1.24 9.34 -11.63
N ARG A 218 2.31 10.12 -11.78
CA ARG A 218 2.25 11.37 -12.57
C ARG A 218 1.95 11.11 -14.04
N GLU A 219 2.53 10.07 -14.62
CA GLU A 219 2.36 9.75 -16.03
C GLU A 219 1.03 9.05 -16.32
N SER A 220 0.62 8.11 -15.46
CA SER A 220 -0.61 7.34 -15.65
C SER A 220 -1.86 8.10 -15.22
N GLY A 221 -1.78 8.89 -14.17
CA GLY A 221 -2.95 9.43 -13.48
C GLY A 221 -3.60 8.44 -12.50
N GLY A 222 -2.95 7.30 -12.23
CA GLY A 222 -3.39 6.29 -11.28
C GLY A 222 -4.29 5.21 -11.87
N ILE A 223 -5.11 4.60 -11.03
CA ILE A 223 -5.92 3.40 -11.30
C ILE A 223 -6.96 3.53 -12.42
N VAL A 224 -7.17 4.73 -12.95
CA VAL A 224 -8.19 5.01 -13.97
C VAL A 224 -7.81 4.59 -15.39
N VAL A 225 -6.59 4.10 -15.58
CA VAL A 225 -6.05 3.62 -16.87
C VAL A 225 -5.43 2.25 -16.71
N ASP A 226 -5.44 1.48 -17.81
CA ASP A 226 -4.82 0.16 -17.90
C ASP A 226 -3.44 0.28 -18.53
N TRP A 227 -2.41 -0.28 -17.90
CA TRP A 227 -1.05 -0.36 -18.44
C TRP A 227 -0.51 -1.79 -18.39
N PRO A 228 0.29 -2.19 -19.40
CA PRO A 228 1.14 -3.37 -19.24
C PRO A 228 2.11 -3.16 -18.08
N ILE A 229 2.35 -4.20 -17.28
CA ILE A 229 3.25 -4.14 -16.12
C ILE A 229 4.66 -3.68 -16.51
N GLU A 230 5.15 -4.05 -17.68
CA GLU A 230 6.45 -3.64 -18.21
C GLU A 230 6.55 -2.12 -18.38
N ARG A 231 5.43 -1.46 -18.73
CA ARG A 231 5.40 0.00 -18.81
C ARG A 231 5.54 0.64 -17.43
N VAL A 232 4.93 0.06 -16.40
CA VAL A 232 5.06 0.54 -15.03
C VAL A 232 6.52 0.54 -14.62
N PHE A 233 7.22 -0.57 -14.82
CA PHE A 233 8.64 -0.70 -14.46
C PHE A 233 9.53 0.21 -15.28
N LYS A 234 9.32 0.27 -16.58
CA LYS A 234 10.10 1.15 -17.47
C LYS A 234 9.98 2.63 -17.09
N VAL A 235 8.79 3.11 -16.74
CA VAL A 235 8.56 4.48 -16.31
C VAL A 235 9.22 4.72 -14.95
N GLY A 236 9.08 3.78 -14.01
CA GLY A 236 9.72 3.85 -12.71
C GLY A 236 11.25 3.90 -12.81
N ASP A 237 11.85 2.96 -13.54
CA ASP A 237 13.30 2.89 -13.74
C ASP A 237 13.86 4.13 -14.45
N ALA A 238 13.15 4.63 -15.46
CA ALA A 238 13.54 5.87 -16.15
C ALA A 238 13.57 7.07 -15.22
N ALA A 239 12.65 7.15 -14.25
CA ALA A 239 12.59 8.25 -13.30
C ALA A 239 13.74 8.26 -12.29
N VAL A 240 14.21 7.08 -11.88
CA VAL A 240 15.32 6.94 -10.92
C VAL A 240 16.68 6.76 -11.61
N GLY A 241 16.70 6.54 -12.93
CA GLY A 241 17.91 6.44 -13.75
C GLY A 241 18.68 5.13 -13.61
N VAL A 242 18.05 4.08 -13.07
CA VAL A 242 18.63 2.75 -12.90
C VAL A 242 17.60 1.67 -13.20
N ALA A 243 18.00 0.61 -13.92
CA ALA A 243 17.13 -0.50 -14.28
C ALA A 243 17.05 -1.53 -13.13
N VAL A 244 16.27 -1.24 -12.11
CA VAL A 244 16.08 -2.11 -10.94
C VAL A 244 14.77 -2.87 -11.03
N LEU A 245 13.68 -2.19 -11.36
CA LEU A 245 12.34 -2.80 -11.40
C LEU A 245 12.25 -3.83 -12.54
N GLU A 246 12.73 -3.47 -13.72
CA GLU A 246 12.77 -4.38 -14.87
C GLU A 246 13.70 -5.59 -14.59
N ASP A 247 14.89 -5.37 -13.99
CA ASP A 247 15.84 -6.44 -13.65
C ASP A 247 15.27 -7.43 -12.62
N LEU A 248 14.60 -6.93 -11.57
CA LEU A 248 13.98 -7.77 -10.55
C LEU A 248 12.78 -8.52 -11.10
N TYR A 249 11.94 -7.86 -11.88
CA TYR A 249 10.78 -8.49 -12.52
C TYR A 249 11.21 -9.63 -13.44
N ALA A 250 12.21 -9.42 -14.28
CA ALA A 250 12.74 -10.47 -15.15
C ALA A 250 13.19 -11.73 -14.41
N LYS A 251 13.66 -11.59 -13.15
CA LYS A 251 14.08 -12.70 -12.28
C LYS A 251 12.92 -13.35 -11.53
N ALA A 252 11.88 -12.58 -11.18
CA ALA A 252 10.85 -13.01 -10.24
C ALA A 252 9.53 -13.45 -10.91
N LYS A 253 9.26 -13.04 -12.15
CA LYS A 253 7.97 -13.26 -12.83
C LYS A 253 7.66 -14.74 -13.08
N ASP A 254 8.62 -15.50 -13.63
CA ASP A 254 8.43 -16.88 -14.09
C ASP A 254 9.21 -17.91 -13.25
N ALA A 255 9.93 -17.47 -12.23
CA ALA A 255 10.74 -18.33 -11.38
C ALA A 255 10.70 -17.90 -9.91
N PRO A 256 10.81 -18.85 -8.97
CA PRO A 256 10.85 -18.52 -7.55
C PRO A 256 12.12 -17.73 -7.23
N LEU A 257 11.98 -16.50 -6.75
CA LEU A 257 13.06 -15.68 -6.21
C LEU A 257 12.97 -15.72 -4.67
N SER A 258 13.97 -16.30 -4.03
CA SER A 258 14.02 -16.49 -2.57
C SER A 258 15.22 -15.75 -1.99
N PRO A 259 15.08 -14.51 -1.53
CA PRO A 259 16.15 -13.82 -0.83
C PRO A 259 16.41 -14.44 0.54
N ASP A 260 17.64 -14.36 1.02
CA ASP A 260 18.00 -14.67 2.39
C ASP A 260 17.55 -13.53 3.31
N LEU A 261 16.37 -13.71 3.95
CA LEU A 261 15.81 -12.69 4.82
C LEU A 261 16.65 -12.45 6.07
N ASP A 262 17.28 -13.49 6.63
CA ASP A 262 18.12 -13.34 7.82
C ASP A 262 19.37 -12.51 7.50
N ALA A 263 19.97 -12.74 6.34
CA ALA A 263 21.06 -11.89 5.85
C ALA A 263 20.59 -10.45 5.62
N LEU A 264 19.44 -10.27 4.98
CA LEU A 264 18.88 -8.96 4.69
C LEU A 264 18.62 -8.14 5.97
N TRP A 265 18.01 -8.75 7.00
CA TRP A 265 17.76 -8.07 8.27
C TRP A 265 19.06 -7.67 8.97
N ARG A 266 20.09 -8.55 8.95
CA ARG A 266 21.42 -8.21 9.48
C ARG A 266 22.06 -7.04 8.72
N GLU A 267 21.98 -7.04 7.39
CA GLU A 267 22.53 -5.95 6.57
C GLU A 267 21.79 -4.62 6.80
N LEU A 268 20.48 -4.65 6.96
CA LEU A 268 19.67 -3.48 7.35
C LEU A 268 19.92 -3.06 8.82
N GLY A 269 20.59 -3.91 9.60
CA GLY A 269 20.83 -3.66 11.02
C GLY A 269 19.57 -3.71 11.85
N ILE A 270 18.67 -4.67 11.57
CA ILE A 270 17.40 -4.85 12.27
C ILE A 270 17.45 -6.16 13.04
N GLU A 271 17.23 -6.09 14.34
CA GLU A 271 17.22 -7.23 15.24
C GLU A 271 15.95 -7.22 16.11
N SER A 272 15.22 -8.35 16.12
CA SER A 272 14.09 -8.53 17.03
C SER A 272 14.59 -9.02 18.39
N GLN A 273 14.21 -8.35 19.46
CA GLN A 273 14.54 -8.72 20.83
C GLN A 273 13.24 -8.96 21.64
N ALA A 274 13.38 -9.53 22.84
CA ALA A 274 12.23 -9.79 23.72
C ALA A 274 11.46 -8.52 24.11
N GLU A 275 12.16 -7.39 24.21
CA GLU A 275 11.63 -6.09 24.61
C GLU A 275 11.35 -5.13 23.44
N GLY A 276 11.35 -5.62 22.18
CA GLY A 276 11.09 -4.80 21.00
C GLY A 276 12.13 -4.95 19.89
N MET A 277 12.29 -3.90 19.10
CA MET A 277 13.24 -3.86 17.99
C MET A 277 14.50 -3.12 18.36
N ARG A 278 15.65 -3.64 17.92
CA ARG A 278 16.94 -2.97 18.01
C ARG A 278 17.46 -2.63 16.62
N PHE A 279 18.02 -1.43 16.50
CA PHE A 279 18.63 -0.96 15.25
C PHE A 279 20.13 -0.77 15.41
N HIS A 280 20.91 -1.35 14.50
CA HIS A 280 22.35 -1.23 14.42
C HIS A 280 22.70 -0.23 13.32
N ASP A 281 23.18 0.95 13.72
CA ASP A 281 23.44 2.06 12.79
C ASP A 281 24.76 1.95 12.04
N ASP A 282 25.60 0.99 12.41
CA ASP A 282 26.86 0.59 11.77
C ASP A 282 26.70 -0.54 10.73
N ALA A 283 25.48 -1.06 10.57
CA ALA A 283 25.17 -2.09 9.58
C ALA A 283 25.32 -1.58 8.14
N PRO A 284 25.66 -2.43 7.17
CA PRO A 284 25.95 -2.04 5.79
C PRO A 284 24.85 -1.24 5.10
N LEU A 285 23.56 -1.59 5.35
CA LEU A 285 22.38 -0.95 4.77
C LEU A 285 21.59 -0.13 5.79
N ALA A 286 22.21 0.32 6.89
CA ALA A 286 21.57 1.16 7.88
C ALA A 286 21.14 2.52 7.30
N GLY A 287 21.88 3.03 6.33
CA GLY A 287 21.53 4.24 5.58
C GLY A 287 20.24 4.10 4.81
N GLU A 288 20.09 3.00 4.05
CA GLU A 288 18.90 2.66 3.27
C GLU A 288 17.69 2.45 4.20
N ARG A 289 17.86 1.69 5.30
CA ARG A 289 16.82 1.53 6.32
C ARG A 289 16.27 2.87 6.81
N LYS A 290 17.16 3.81 7.17
CA LYS A 290 16.77 5.13 7.66
C LYS A 290 16.10 5.97 6.57
N ALA A 291 16.63 5.89 5.33
CA ALA A 291 16.10 6.64 4.20
C ALA A 291 14.69 6.16 3.81
N ILE A 292 14.40 4.85 3.84
CA ILE A 292 13.06 4.29 3.62
C ILE A 292 12.05 4.92 4.59
N MET A 293 12.39 5.00 5.88
CA MET A 293 11.47 5.53 6.89
C MET A 293 11.35 7.05 6.90
N LYS A 294 12.35 7.75 6.37
CA LYS A 294 12.32 9.23 6.31
C LYS A 294 11.54 9.74 5.10
N GLY A 295 11.57 9.00 3.99
CA GLY A 295 11.09 9.47 2.69
C GLY A 295 12.03 10.51 2.05
N SER A 296 11.71 10.84 0.80
CA SER A 296 12.44 11.86 0.01
C SER A 296 11.76 13.23 0.05
#